data_4fae263d17e2653ba6f3d1b5fcedb213
#
_entry.id   4fae263d17e2653ba6f3d1b5fcedb213
#
_cell.length_a   1.000
_cell.length_b   1.000
_cell.length_c   1.000
_cell.angle_alpha   90.00
_cell.angle_beta   90.00
_cell.angle_gamma   90.00
#
_symmetry.space_group_name_H-M   'P 1'
#
loop_
_entity.id
_entity.type
_entity.pdbx_description
1 polymer ?
#
loop_
_entity_poly.entity_id
_entity_poly.type
_entity_poly.pdbx_seq_one_letter_code
_entity_poly.pdbx_strand_id
1 'polypeptide(L)'
;MQTLTTQTISTPGTEMRVWRTSLLDRKCVVFLHGAGVDHRMFDDQVAELAGAYSLVLPDLRGQGLSILKEGHRATLDTVIDDVKVMFDSLGIDRASIVGHSFGGNIAQEFTHRHPDRVDKLVMIGSPGQHREMSGAAASAIKIGTHLYRRIPWGPFAFYSGRWSSRNPATRRYVADCMVAAGRQTWLDLGTSGFASLCPVDTAPRKETLLMRGEVDMARQLDRIYDALSEQLPDLTRRVVISGVGHQCTQDNPEEVNRALAEFLAD
;
A
#
# COMPACT_ATOMS: atom_id res chain seq x y z
N MET A 1 -6.56 17.21 -17.80
CA MET A 1 -6.01 16.52 -16.61
C MET A 1 -6.23 17.41 -15.40
N GLN A 2 -6.85 16.90 -14.34
CA GLN A 2 -6.88 17.64 -13.06
C GLN A 2 -5.46 17.71 -12.50
N THR A 3 -5.02 18.91 -12.14
CA THR A 3 -3.68 19.13 -11.60
C THR A 3 -3.69 18.72 -10.12
N LEU A 4 -2.81 17.79 -9.75
CA LEU A 4 -2.55 17.51 -8.34
C LEU A 4 -1.82 18.70 -7.71
N THR A 5 -2.30 19.16 -6.58
CA THR A 5 -1.57 20.06 -5.70
C THR A 5 -0.71 19.26 -4.73
N THR A 6 0.41 19.83 -4.29
CA THR A 6 1.30 19.16 -3.35
C THR A 6 1.50 19.99 -2.10
N GLN A 7 1.57 19.35 -0.95
CA GLN A 7 1.91 19.97 0.31
C GLN A 7 2.79 19.06 1.15
N THR A 8 3.45 19.64 2.14
CA THR A 8 4.22 18.87 3.15
C THR A 8 3.45 18.88 4.46
N ILE A 9 3.30 17.70 5.06
CA ILE A 9 2.71 17.52 6.39
C ILE A 9 3.81 17.05 7.32
N SER A 10 4.11 17.84 8.36
CA SER A 10 5.11 17.46 9.35
C SER A 10 4.49 16.53 10.38
N THR A 11 5.13 15.39 10.58
CA THR A 11 4.80 14.43 11.63
C THR A 11 5.98 14.28 12.58
N PRO A 12 5.85 13.60 13.73
CA PRO A 12 6.97 13.43 14.66
C PRO A 12 8.25 12.88 14.03
N GLY A 13 8.13 12.03 13.02
CA GLY A 13 9.29 11.34 12.42
C GLY A 13 9.52 11.58 10.93
N THR A 14 8.64 12.32 10.26
CA THR A 14 8.82 12.59 8.82
C THR A 14 8.24 13.93 8.39
N GLU A 15 8.83 14.50 7.34
CA GLU A 15 8.20 15.54 6.52
C GLU A 15 7.52 14.82 5.35
N MET A 16 6.23 14.52 5.50
CA MET A 16 5.48 13.73 4.53
C MET A 16 5.03 14.59 3.36
N ARG A 17 5.39 14.19 2.15
CA ARG A 17 4.91 14.83 0.92
C ARG A 17 3.58 14.18 0.52
N VAL A 18 2.58 15.03 0.25
CA VAL A 18 1.23 14.59 -0.11
C VAL A 18 0.79 15.28 -1.39
N TRP A 19 0.30 14.51 -2.34
CA TRP A 19 -0.37 15.00 -3.55
C TRP A 19 -1.87 14.83 -3.38
N ARG A 20 -2.63 15.81 -3.86
CA ARG A 20 -4.09 15.75 -3.77
C ARG A 20 -4.78 16.51 -4.90
N THR A 21 -5.97 16.04 -5.26
CA THR A 21 -6.94 16.83 -6.00
C THR A 21 -7.64 17.82 -5.06
N SER A 22 -8.49 18.70 -5.58
CA SER A 22 -9.37 19.52 -4.73
C SER A 22 -10.28 18.63 -3.89
N LEU A 23 -10.38 18.89 -2.58
CA LEU A 23 -11.21 18.12 -1.62
C LEU A 23 -12.66 18.61 -1.55
N LEU A 24 -13.19 19.26 -2.61
CA LEU A 24 -14.52 19.87 -2.56
C LEU A 24 -15.61 18.83 -2.86
N ASP A 25 -16.50 18.62 -1.90
CA ASP A 25 -17.82 17.94 -1.97
C ASP A 25 -17.87 16.56 -2.67
N ARG A 26 -16.77 15.83 -2.67
CA ARG A 26 -16.68 14.48 -3.26
C ARG A 26 -16.22 13.45 -2.24
N LYS A 27 -16.63 12.19 -2.43
CA LYS A 27 -16.09 11.07 -1.65
C LYS A 27 -14.55 11.07 -1.78
N CYS A 28 -13.86 10.95 -0.66
CA CYS A 28 -12.38 10.94 -0.62
C CYS A 28 -11.85 9.52 -0.80
N VAL A 29 -10.78 9.39 -1.59
CA VAL A 29 -10.03 8.15 -1.77
C VAL A 29 -8.56 8.41 -1.47
N VAL A 30 -8.00 7.66 -0.53
CA VAL A 30 -6.59 7.71 -0.15
C VAL A 30 -5.86 6.52 -0.75
N PHE A 31 -4.78 6.78 -1.49
CA PHE A 31 -3.94 5.76 -2.10
C PHE A 31 -2.64 5.58 -1.33
N LEU A 32 -2.37 4.37 -0.84
CA LEU A 32 -1.17 4.02 -0.08
C LEU A 32 -0.30 3.07 -0.90
N HIS A 33 0.87 3.54 -1.30
CA HIS A 33 1.79 2.78 -2.15
C HIS A 33 2.54 1.67 -1.39
N GLY A 34 3.15 0.76 -2.15
CA GLY A 34 3.94 -0.35 -1.63
C GLY A 34 5.30 0.06 -1.06
N ALA A 35 5.99 -0.88 -0.41
CA ALA A 35 7.35 -0.66 0.06
C ALA A 35 8.33 -0.48 -1.12
N GLY A 36 9.15 0.57 -1.05
CA GLY A 36 10.19 0.84 -2.04
C GLY A 36 9.70 1.51 -3.33
N VAL A 37 8.47 1.99 -3.37
CA VAL A 37 7.91 2.79 -4.47
C VAL A 37 7.35 4.11 -3.93
N ASP A 38 6.63 4.89 -4.72
CA ASP A 38 6.04 6.17 -4.34
C ASP A 38 4.66 6.39 -4.99
N HIS A 39 4.04 7.56 -4.78
CA HIS A 39 2.71 7.91 -5.27
C HIS A 39 2.53 7.70 -6.78
N ARG A 40 3.58 7.84 -7.59
CA ARG A 40 3.53 7.75 -9.07
C ARG A 40 3.08 6.39 -9.57
N MET A 41 3.11 5.34 -8.74
CA MET A 41 2.55 4.05 -9.13
C MET A 41 1.05 4.09 -9.39
N PHE A 42 0.36 5.16 -8.97
CA PHE A 42 -1.07 5.36 -9.14
C PHE A 42 -1.42 6.44 -10.17
N ASP A 43 -0.48 6.89 -11.01
CA ASP A 43 -0.72 7.96 -11.98
C ASP A 43 -1.90 7.64 -12.92
N ASP A 44 -2.03 6.38 -13.36
CA ASP A 44 -3.14 5.95 -14.22
C ASP A 44 -4.48 5.91 -13.47
N GLN A 45 -4.48 5.58 -12.17
CA GLN A 45 -5.66 5.61 -11.31
C GLN A 45 -6.10 7.04 -11.03
N VAL A 46 -5.13 7.95 -10.86
CA VAL A 46 -5.40 9.38 -10.73
C VAL A 46 -6.03 9.93 -11.99
N ALA A 47 -5.50 9.59 -13.16
CA ALA A 47 -6.03 10.06 -14.44
C ALA A 47 -7.51 9.67 -14.63
N GLU A 48 -7.89 8.48 -14.20
CA GLU A 48 -9.27 7.96 -14.32
C GLU A 48 -10.20 8.52 -13.24
N LEU A 49 -9.78 8.49 -11.97
CA LEU A 49 -10.69 8.70 -10.83
C LEU A 49 -10.79 10.15 -10.37
N ALA A 50 -9.84 11.03 -10.73
CA ALA A 50 -9.82 12.41 -10.26
C ALA A 50 -11.04 13.26 -10.71
N GLY A 51 -11.76 12.81 -11.75
CA GLY A 51 -13.01 13.43 -12.21
C GLY A 51 -14.19 13.19 -11.26
N ALA A 52 -14.20 12.07 -10.53
CA ALA A 52 -15.31 11.62 -9.69
C ALA A 52 -15.02 11.72 -8.19
N TYR A 53 -13.76 11.63 -7.78
CA TYR A 53 -13.33 11.54 -6.37
C TYR A 53 -12.34 12.64 -6.00
N SER A 54 -12.28 12.96 -4.72
CA SER A 54 -11.16 13.67 -4.11
C SER A 54 -10.06 12.68 -3.78
N LEU A 55 -8.89 12.80 -4.44
CA LEU A 55 -7.81 11.85 -4.30
C LEU A 55 -6.69 12.41 -3.42
N VAL A 56 -6.12 11.57 -2.57
CA VAL A 56 -4.98 11.88 -1.70
C VAL A 56 -3.94 10.77 -1.80
N LEU A 57 -2.72 11.13 -2.13
CA LEU A 57 -1.61 10.22 -2.37
C LEU A 57 -0.38 10.67 -1.58
N PRO A 58 -0.13 10.17 -0.37
CA PRO A 58 1.13 10.46 0.32
C PRO A 58 2.28 9.66 -0.29
N ASP A 59 3.47 10.22 -0.30
CA ASP A 59 4.68 9.40 -0.23
C ASP A 59 4.84 8.96 1.23
N LEU A 60 4.90 7.66 1.45
CA LEU A 60 5.02 7.11 2.79
C LEU A 60 6.40 7.42 3.39
N ARG A 61 6.49 7.42 4.70
CA ARG A 61 7.68 7.71 5.50
C ARG A 61 8.98 7.14 4.89
N GLY A 62 9.94 8.02 4.58
CA GLY A 62 11.25 7.65 4.04
C GLY A 62 11.24 7.16 2.59
N GLN A 63 10.17 7.38 1.84
CA GLN A 63 10.02 6.97 0.45
C GLN A 63 9.59 8.16 -0.41
N GLY A 64 9.84 8.08 -1.72
CA GLY A 64 9.53 9.15 -2.65
C GLY A 64 10.20 10.48 -2.24
N LEU A 65 9.40 11.53 -2.08
CA LEU A 65 9.84 12.85 -1.62
C LEU A 65 9.58 13.11 -0.12
N SER A 66 9.13 12.09 0.62
CA SER A 66 8.97 12.18 2.07
C SER A 66 10.29 11.97 2.80
N ILE A 67 10.67 12.93 3.64
CA ILE A 67 11.95 12.95 4.32
C ILE A 67 11.81 12.29 5.70
N LEU A 68 12.48 11.18 5.91
CA LEU A 68 12.63 10.56 7.23
C LEU A 68 13.59 11.40 8.08
N LYS A 69 13.12 11.86 9.25
CA LYS A 69 13.94 12.64 10.17
C LYS A 69 15.01 11.77 10.83
N GLU A 70 16.16 12.36 11.14
CA GLU A 70 17.27 11.67 11.77
C GLU A 70 16.85 11.00 13.10
N GLY A 71 17.35 9.80 13.35
CA GLY A 71 17.01 9.01 14.54
C GLY A 71 15.65 8.31 14.49
N HIS A 72 14.84 8.53 13.45
CA HIS A 72 13.54 7.89 13.29
C HIS A 72 13.60 6.68 12.34
N ARG A 73 12.59 5.82 12.43
CA ARG A 73 12.45 4.61 11.62
C ARG A 73 11.11 4.55 10.91
N ALA A 74 11.07 3.82 9.79
CA ALA A 74 9.85 3.56 9.02
C ALA A 74 9.27 2.20 9.40
N THR A 75 8.55 2.13 10.52
CA THR A 75 7.85 0.92 10.95
C THR A 75 6.37 0.99 10.57
N LEU A 76 5.67 -0.15 10.58
CA LEU A 76 4.23 -0.18 10.30
C LEU A 76 3.47 0.79 11.21
N ASP A 77 3.72 0.75 12.52
CA ASP A 77 3.05 1.62 13.49
C ASP A 77 3.29 3.10 13.20
N THR A 78 4.56 3.48 12.97
CA THR A 78 4.88 4.89 12.70
C THR A 78 4.31 5.40 11.38
N VAL A 79 4.15 4.53 10.37
CA VAL A 79 3.50 4.89 9.11
C VAL A 79 1.99 5.04 9.29
N ILE A 80 1.36 4.19 10.11
CA ILE A 80 -0.07 4.31 10.44
C ILE A 80 -0.35 5.61 11.18
N ASP A 81 0.49 5.97 12.14
CA ASP A 81 0.40 7.24 12.87
C ASP A 81 0.55 8.44 11.91
N ASP A 82 1.45 8.36 10.94
CA ASP A 82 1.59 9.40 9.90
C ASP A 82 0.33 9.54 9.06
N VAL A 83 -0.29 8.41 8.65
CA VAL A 83 -1.56 8.42 7.91
C VAL A 83 -2.65 9.08 8.75
N LYS A 84 -2.72 8.79 10.04
CA LYS A 84 -3.67 9.45 10.94
C LYS A 84 -3.44 10.97 10.99
N VAL A 85 -2.20 11.41 11.18
CA VAL A 85 -1.86 12.84 11.16
C VAL A 85 -2.22 13.49 9.83
N MET A 86 -2.04 12.79 8.71
CA MET A 86 -2.44 13.26 7.39
C MET A 86 -3.96 13.46 7.31
N PHE A 87 -4.76 12.50 7.75
CA PHE A 87 -6.22 12.64 7.76
C PHE A 87 -6.65 13.86 8.57
N ASP A 88 -6.09 14.03 9.78
CA ASP A 88 -6.43 15.14 10.67
C ASP A 88 -5.98 16.49 10.08
N SER A 89 -4.78 16.56 9.51
CA SER A 89 -4.22 17.80 8.92
C SER A 89 -4.96 18.25 7.66
N LEU A 90 -5.55 17.30 6.93
CA LEU A 90 -6.32 17.57 5.70
C LEU A 90 -7.82 17.76 5.96
N GLY A 91 -8.29 17.57 7.19
CA GLY A 91 -9.71 17.60 7.53
C GLY A 91 -10.51 16.47 6.87
N ILE A 92 -9.88 15.30 6.68
CA ILE A 92 -10.55 14.12 6.11
C ILE A 92 -11.23 13.38 7.25
N ASP A 93 -12.53 13.48 7.36
CA ASP A 93 -13.29 12.72 8.37
C ASP A 93 -13.31 11.23 8.03
N ARG A 94 -13.63 10.91 6.78
CA ARG A 94 -13.71 9.53 6.27
C ARG A 94 -13.23 9.46 4.82
N ALA A 95 -12.62 8.33 4.45
CA ALA A 95 -12.20 8.05 3.09
C ALA A 95 -12.26 6.55 2.78
N SER A 96 -12.42 6.20 1.51
CA SER A 96 -12.04 4.88 1.03
C SER A 96 -10.52 4.80 0.94
N ILE A 97 -9.94 3.67 1.35
CA ILE A 97 -8.47 3.50 1.33
C ILE A 97 -8.11 2.40 0.33
N VAL A 98 -7.23 2.75 -0.60
CA VAL A 98 -6.67 1.84 -1.60
C VAL A 98 -5.20 1.63 -1.27
N GLY A 99 -4.82 0.41 -0.89
CA GLY A 99 -3.44 0.08 -0.55
C GLY A 99 -2.87 -1.00 -1.45
N HIS A 100 -1.67 -0.76 -1.99
CA HIS A 100 -0.93 -1.75 -2.77
C HIS A 100 0.17 -2.38 -1.92
N SER A 101 0.29 -3.71 -1.93
CA SER A 101 1.36 -4.44 -1.25
C SER A 101 1.45 -4.04 0.23
N PHE A 102 2.57 -3.47 0.68
CA PHE A 102 2.72 -2.94 2.03
C PHE A 102 1.68 -1.85 2.36
N GLY A 103 1.30 -1.02 1.37
CA GLY A 103 0.22 -0.04 1.52
C GLY A 103 -1.13 -0.68 1.85
N GLY A 104 -1.38 -1.90 1.38
CA GLY A 104 -2.57 -2.68 1.76
C GLY A 104 -2.52 -3.17 3.21
N ASN A 105 -1.33 -3.52 3.72
CA ASN A 105 -1.17 -3.83 5.14
C ASN A 105 -1.45 -2.61 6.01
N ILE A 106 -0.95 -1.42 5.61
CA ILE A 106 -1.23 -0.15 6.29
C ILE A 106 -2.74 0.14 6.25
N ALA A 107 -3.37 0.01 5.07
CA ALA A 107 -4.79 0.27 4.87
C ALA A 107 -5.66 -0.61 5.78
N GLN A 108 -5.36 -1.91 5.85
CA GLN A 108 -6.07 -2.85 6.72
C GLN A 108 -5.87 -2.51 8.19
N GLU A 109 -4.65 -2.29 8.64
CA GLU A 109 -4.34 -2.00 10.03
C GLU A 109 -4.89 -0.61 10.45
N PHE A 110 -4.82 0.38 9.57
CA PHE A 110 -5.47 1.67 9.80
C PHE A 110 -6.99 1.52 9.94
N THR A 111 -7.61 0.71 9.09
CA THR A 111 -9.04 0.42 9.16
C THR A 111 -9.42 -0.28 10.46
N HIS A 112 -8.57 -1.20 10.94
CA HIS A 112 -8.76 -1.86 12.22
C HIS A 112 -8.68 -0.89 13.41
N ARG A 113 -7.67 -0.01 13.43
CA ARG A 113 -7.46 0.96 14.52
C ARG A 113 -8.44 2.13 14.48
N HIS A 114 -8.89 2.52 13.28
CA HIS A 114 -9.73 3.69 13.05
C HIS A 114 -10.93 3.36 12.13
N PRO A 115 -11.81 2.42 12.50
CA PRO A 115 -12.88 1.95 11.62
C PRO A 115 -13.86 3.07 11.21
N ASP A 116 -14.06 4.06 12.06
CA ASP A 116 -14.95 5.18 11.77
C ASP A 116 -14.38 6.17 10.73
N ARG A 117 -13.08 6.11 10.46
CA ARG A 117 -12.38 6.94 9.48
C ARG A 117 -12.34 6.30 8.07
N VAL A 118 -12.85 5.08 7.90
CA VAL A 118 -12.78 4.35 6.63
C VAL A 118 -14.17 4.02 6.12
N ASP A 119 -14.42 4.34 4.85
CA ASP A 119 -15.64 3.95 4.14
C ASP A 119 -15.50 2.54 3.57
N LYS A 120 -14.56 2.36 2.64
CA LYS A 120 -14.28 1.10 1.96
C LYS A 120 -12.78 0.80 1.98
N LEU A 121 -12.42 -0.47 1.92
CA LEU A 121 -11.05 -0.94 1.89
C LEU A 121 -10.75 -1.61 0.54
N VAL A 122 -9.65 -1.25 -0.09
CA VAL A 122 -9.12 -1.94 -1.26
C VAL A 122 -7.70 -2.41 -0.98
N MET A 123 -7.45 -3.69 -1.15
CA MET A 123 -6.13 -4.31 -0.97
C MET A 123 -5.67 -4.89 -2.30
N ILE A 124 -4.56 -4.38 -2.84
CA ILE A 124 -4.01 -4.78 -4.14
C ILE A 124 -2.67 -5.48 -3.93
N GLY A 125 -2.56 -6.75 -4.30
CA GLY A 125 -1.34 -7.54 -4.16
C GLY A 125 -0.80 -7.58 -2.72
N SER A 126 -1.69 -7.40 -1.74
CA SER A 126 -1.32 -7.30 -0.34
C SER A 126 -1.58 -8.61 0.38
N PRO A 127 -0.58 -9.14 1.12
CA PRO A 127 -0.78 -10.38 1.86
C PRO A 127 -1.78 -10.22 3.01
N GLY A 128 -2.09 -8.99 3.42
CA GLY A 128 -2.98 -8.76 4.55
C GLY A 128 -2.50 -9.52 5.80
N GLN A 129 -3.36 -9.52 6.82
CA GLN A 129 -3.05 -10.15 8.07
C GLN A 129 -3.86 -11.42 8.26
N HIS A 130 -3.25 -12.50 8.66
CA HIS A 130 -4.02 -13.72 8.72
C HIS A 130 -3.63 -14.75 9.75
N ARG A 131 -2.50 -14.64 10.41
CA ARG A 131 -2.10 -15.59 11.43
C ARG A 131 -1.16 -14.94 12.44
N GLU A 132 -1.34 -15.29 13.69
CA GLU A 132 -0.24 -15.21 14.65
C GLU A 132 0.97 -15.91 14.02
N MET A 133 2.02 -15.14 13.82
CA MET A 133 3.25 -15.67 13.25
C MET A 133 3.89 -16.60 14.28
N SER A 134 4.08 -17.86 13.92
CA SER A 134 4.78 -18.80 14.82
C SER A 134 6.16 -18.24 15.18
N GLY A 135 6.66 -18.53 16.38
CA GLY A 135 7.99 -18.10 16.81
C GLY A 135 9.10 -18.52 15.83
N ALA A 136 8.93 -19.64 15.13
CA ALA A 136 9.83 -20.09 14.06
C ALA A 136 9.79 -19.16 12.84
N ALA A 137 8.60 -18.71 12.41
CA ALA A 137 8.46 -17.77 11.29
C ALA A 137 9.04 -16.40 11.65
N ALA A 138 8.79 -15.90 12.85
CA ALA A 138 9.37 -14.65 13.35
C ALA A 138 10.92 -14.72 13.39
N SER A 139 11.47 -15.85 13.81
CA SER A 139 12.91 -16.10 13.82
C SER A 139 13.48 -16.15 12.40
N ALA A 140 12.80 -16.81 11.47
CA ALA A 140 13.20 -16.87 10.07
C ALA A 140 13.24 -15.48 9.41
N ILE A 141 12.27 -14.61 9.72
CA ILE A 141 12.26 -13.22 9.26
C ILE A 141 13.47 -12.44 9.82
N LYS A 142 13.77 -12.58 11.10
CA LYS A 142 14.93 -11.93 11.71
C LYS A 142 16.25 -12.39 11.06
N ILE A 143 16.40 -13.69 10.84
CA ILE A 143 17.56 -14.27 10.14
C ILE A 143 17.62 -13.76 8.70
N GLY A 144 16.50 -13.81 7.97
CA GLY A 144 16.39 -13.30 6.62
C GLY A 144 16.78 -11.82 6.54
N THR A 145 16.28 -10.99 7.45
CA THR A 145 16.65 -9.56 7.53
C THR A 145 18.16 -9.37 7.73
N HIS A 146 18.77 -10.20 8.58
CA HIS A 146 20.23 -10.12 8.81
C HIS A 146 21.03 -10.49 7.54
N LEU A 147 20.56 -11.49 6.79
CA LEU A 147 21.15 -11.87 5.50
C LEU A 147 20.95 -10.79 4.43
N TYR A 148 19.75 -10.20 4.35
CA TYR A 148 19.45 -9.12 3.40
C TYR A 148 20.35 -7.88 3.58
N ARG A 149 20.84 -7.60 4.79
CA ARG A 149 21.80 -6.52 5.03
C ARG A 149 23.12 -6.70 4.29
N ARG A 150 23.47 -7.92 3.90
CA ARG A 150 24.74 -8.26 3.21
C ARG A 150 24.60 -8.29 1.69
N ILE A 151 23.39 -8.35 1.15
CA ILE A 151 23.17 -8.35 -0.30
C ILE A 151 23.47 -6.95 -0.84
N PRO A 152 24.24 -6.79 -1.94
CA PRO A 152 24.44 -5.48 -2.58
C PRO A 152 23.09 -4.85 -2.96
N TRP A 153 22.88 -3.59 -2.54
CA TRP A 153 21.54 -2.98 -2.61
C TRP A 153 21.07 -2.71 -4.05
N GLY A 154 21.93 -2.20 -4.93
CA GLY A 154 21.58 -1.95 -6.32
C GLY A 154 21.13 -3.21 -7.08
N PRO A 155 21.91 -4.30 -7.08
CA PRO A 155 21.46 -5.58 -7.61
C PRO A 155 20.14 -6.08 -7.00
N PHE A 156 19.95 -5.97 -5.68
CA PHE A 156 18.71 -6.36 -5.04
C PHE A 156 17.51 -5.55 -5.56
N ALA A 157 17.62 -4.23 -5.66
CA ALA A 157 16.58 -3.36 -6.21
C ALA A 157 16.28 -3.70 -7.68
N PHE A 158 17.32 -3.94 -8.48
CA PHE A 158 17.15 -4.37 -9.88
C PHE A 158 16.36 -5.68 -10.01
N TYR A 159 16.71 -6.71 -9.22
CA TYR A 159 16.00 -7.98 -9.26
C TYR A 159 14.58 -7.87 -8.67
N SER A 160 14.36 -7.02 -7.69
CA SER A 160 13.02 -6.72 -7.16
C SER A 160 12.11 -6.12 -8.22
N GLY A 161 12.61 -5.14 -8.99
CA GLY A 161 11.88 -4.60 -10.12
C GLY A 161 11.57 -5.66 -11.18
N ARG A 162 12.56 -6.53 -11.50
CA ARG A 162 12.38 -7.61 -12.47
C ARG A 162 11.35 -8.66 -12.04
N TRP A 163 11.26 -8.92 -10.75
CA TRP A 163 10.29 -9.85 -10.19
C TRP A 163 8.87 -9.26 -10.16
N SER A 164 8.75 -7.96 -9.86
CA SER A 164 7.45 -7.32 -9.62
C SER A 164 6.65 -7.04 -10.89
N SER A 165 7.29 -6.92 -12.05
CA SER A 165 6.65 -6.58 -13.32
C SER A 165 7.30 -7.27 -14.52
N ARG A 166 6.54 -7.39 -15.62
CA ARG A 166 7.06 -7.77 -16.94
C ARG A 166 7.38 -6.56 -17.81
N ASN A 167 6.80 -5.39 -17.51
CA ASN A 167 7.01 -4.15 -18.24
C ASN A 167 8.40 -3.55 -17.90
N PRO A 168 9.28 -3.30 -18.89
CA PRO A 168 10.61 -2.73 -18.63
C PRO A 168 10.60 -1.36 -17.98
N ALA A 169 9.63 -0.50 -18.29
CA ALA A 169 9.49 0.83 -17.67
C ALA A 169 9.13 0.72 -16.19
N THR A 170 8.13 -0.11 -15.86
CA THR A 170 7.73 -0.41 -14.48
C THR A 170 8.87 -1.04 -13.68
N ARG A 171 9.63 -1.97 -14.27
CA ARG A 171 10.82 -2.55 -13.62
C ARG A 171 11.86 -1.51 -13.23
N ARG A 172 12.14 -0.59 -14.15
CA ARG A 172 13.10 0.51 -13.90
C ARG A 172 12.55 1.43 -12.80
N TYR A 173 11.31 1.85 -12.90
CA TYR A 173 10.65 2.68 -11.88
C TYR A 173 10.78 2.06 -10.48
N VAL A 174 10.43 0.78 -10.30
CA VAL A 174 10.55 0.09 -9.01
C VAL A 174 12.00 0.07 -8.52
N ALA A 175 12.95 -0.28 -9.38
CA ALA A 175 14.36 -0.34 -9.01
C ALA A 175 14.90 1.04 -8.58
N ASP A 176 14.58 2.09 -9.34
CA ASP A 176 15.02 3.46 -9.05
C ASP A 176 14.43 3.98 -7.73
N CYS A 177 13.13 3.76 -7.49
CA CYS A 177 12.48 4.12 -6.25
C CYS A 177 13.06 3.36 -5.04
N MET A 178 13.32 2.06 -5.17
CA MET A 178 13.95 1.27 -4.11
C MET A 178 15.35 1.78 -3.77
N VAL A 179 16.15 2.14 -4.80
CA VAL A 179 17.49 2.72 -4.59
C VAL A 179 17.37 4.03 -3.84
N ALA A 180 16.44 4.90 -4.22
CA ALA A 180 16.20 6.20 -3.59
C ALA A 180 15.73 6.08 -2.13
N ALA A 181 14.78 5.19 -1.84
CA ALA A 181 14.28 4.93 -0.48
C ALA A 181 15.37 4.37 0.45
N GLY A 182 16.31 3.65 -0.10
CA GLY A 182 17.44 3.09 0.63
C GLY A 182 17.12 1.80 1.39
N ARG A 183 18.19 1.06 1.66
CA ARG A 183 18.12 -0.27 2.30
C ARG A 183 17.46 -0.24 3.66
N GLN A 184 17.79 0.76 4.50
CA GLN A 184 17.32 0.77 5.88
C GLN A 184 15.81 0.97 5.94
N THR A 185 15.26 1.90 5.17
CA THR A 185 13.80 2.11 5.07
C THR A 185 13.09 0.83 4.64
N TRP A 186 13.59 0.18 3.59
CA TRP A 186 13.00 -1.08 3.09
C TRP A 186 13.04 -2.20 4.13
N LEU A 187 14.15 -2.34 4.87
CA LEU A 187 14.28 -3.34 5.94
C LEU A 187 13.35 -3.04 7.12
N ASP A 188 13.19 -1.77 7.49
CA ASP A 188 12.33 -1.36 8.58
C ASP A 188 10.86 -1.68 8.26
N LEU A 189 10.40 -1.37 7.04
CA LEU A 189 9.07 -1.68 6.56
C LEU A 189 8.84 -3.19 6.47
N GLY A 190 9.77 -3.93 5.89
CA GLY A 190 9.67 -5.38 5.72
C GLY A 190 9.64 -6.14 7.05
N THR A 191 10.46 -5.74 8.02
CA THR A 191 10.49 -6.41 9.32
C THR A 191 9.30 -6.07 10.20
N SER A 192 8.85 -4.81 10.21
CA SER A 192 7.70 -4.39 11.01
C SER A 192 6.38 -4.82 10.37
N GLY A 193 6.31 -4.79 9.04
CA GLY A 193 5.10 -5.13 8.30
C GLY A 193 4.60 -6.55 8.53
N PHE A 194 5.51 -7.49 8.88
CA PHE A 194 5.13 -8.86 9.19
C PHE A 194 4.99 -9.12 10.70
N ALA A 195 5.56 -8.28 11.54
CA ALA A 195 5.62 -8.51 12.99
C ALA A 195 4.48 -7.83 13.77
N SER A 196 3.82 -6.83 13.17
CA SER A 196 2.83 -5.99 13.84
C SER A 196 1.41 -6.14 13.29
N LEU A 197 1.20 -7.18 12.49
CA LEU A 197 -0.08 -7.42 11.86
C LEU A 197 -1.09 -8.03 12.86
N CYS A 198 -2.35 -7.53 12.92
CA CYS A 198 -3.41 -8.08 13.75
C CYS A 198 -3.94 -9.43 13.24
N PRO A 199 -4.42 -10.34 14.10
CA PRO A 199 -5.06 -11.60 13.68
C PRO A 199 -6.33 -11.39 12.84
N VAL A 200 -6.63 -12.34 11.96
CA VAL A 200 -7.78 -12.28 11.02
C VAL A 200 -9.14 -12.22 11.71
N ASP A 201 -9.28 -12.83 12.86
CA ASP A 201 -10.51 -12.79 13.67
C ASP A 201 -10.91 -11.37 14.11
N THR A 202 -10.00 -10.41 13.94
CA THR A 202 -10.21 -8.98 14.16
C THR A 202 -10.34 -8.18 12.85
N ALA A 203 -10.55 -8.84 11.71
CA ALA A 203 -10.67 -8.15 10.42
C ALA A 203 -11.76 -7.05 10.46
N PRO A 204 -11.46 -5.84 10.00
CA PRO A 204 -12.42 -4.75 10.06
C PRO A 204 -13.63 -5.06 9.18
N ARG A 205 -14.84 -4.93 9.76
CA ARG A 205 -16.11 -5.17 9.04
C ARG A 205 -16.43 -3.99 8.10
N LYS A 206 -15.72 -3.95 6.97
CA LYS A 206 -15.88 -2.95 5.90
C LYS A 206 -16.04 -3.66 4.56
N GLU A 207 -16.77 -3.05 3.66
CA GLU A 207 -16.73 -3.48 2.26
C GLU A 207 -15.30 -3.48 1.77
N THR A 208 -14.84 -4.63 1.31
CA THR A 208 -13.43 -4.86 0.96
C THR A 208 -13.29 -5.42 -0.44
N LEU A 209 -12.49 -4.78 -1.27
CA LEU A 209 -12.05 -5.32 -2.56
C LEU A 209 -10.64 -5.91 -2.42
N LEU A 210 -10.51 -7.19 -2.70
CA LEU A 210 -9.26 -7.92 -2.74
C LEU A 210 -8.85 -8.10 -4.20
N MET A 211 -7.74 -7.49 -4.60
CA MET A 211 -7.26 -7.49 -5.98
C MET A 211 -5.83 -8.00 -6.05
N ARG A 212 -5.50 -8.78 -7.07
CA ARG A 212 -4.13 -9.18 -7.36
C ARG A 212 -3.89 -9.36 -8.85
N GLY A 213 -2.64 -9.28 -9.28
CA GLY A 213 -2.25 -9.75 -10.61
C GLY A 213 -2.34 -11.29 -10.71
N GLU A 214 -2.60 -11.79 -11.90
CA GLU A 214 -2.79 -13.22 -12.15
C GLU A 214 -1.58 -14.07 -11.73
N VAL A 215 -0.36 -13.56 -11.93
CA VAL A 215 0.88 -14.27 -11.58
C VAL A 215 1.56 -13.74 -10.32
N ASP A 216 0.91 -12.84 -9.56
CA ASP A 216 1.43 -12.24 -8.32
C ASP A 216 1.25 -13.18 -7.14
N MET A 217 2.31 -13.88 -6.72
CA MET A 217 2.30 -14.79 -5.54
C MET A 217 0.96 -15.56 -5.39
N ALA A 218 0.36 -15.96 -6.51
CA ALA A 218 -1.03 -16.35 -6.63
C ALA A 218 -1.50 -17.34 -5.54
N ARG A 219 -0.74 -18.41 -5.29
CA ARG A 219 -1.10 -19.42 -4.29
C ARG A 219 -1.14 -18.86 -2.85
N GLN A 220 -0.27 -17.92 -2.54
CA GLN A 220 -0.19 -17.34 -1.20
C GLN A 220 -1.33 -16.33 -1.01
N LEU A 221 -1.51 -15.42 -1.97
CA LEU A 221 -2.57 -14.42 -1.90
C LEU A 221 -3.96 -15.06 -1.95
N ASP A 222 -4.17 -16.10 -2.77
CA ASP A 222 -5.45 -16.79 -2.82
C ASP A 222 -5.85 -17.38 -1.46
N ARG A 223 -4.93 -18.08 -0.78
CA ARG A 223 -5.22 -18.62 0.58
C ARG A 223 -5.60 -17.53 1.57
N ILE A 224 -4.98 -16.38 1.46
CA ILE A 224 -5.21 -15.24 2.33
C ILE A 224 -6.57 -14.63 2.01
N TYR A 225 -6.85 -14.43 0.74
CA TYR A 225 -8.11 -13.85 0.27
C TYR A 225 -9.29 -14.81 0.50
N ASP A 226 -9.08 -16.13 0.40
CA ASP A 226 -10.06 -17.15 0.78
C ASP A 226 -10.44 -16.98 2.26
N ALA A 227 -9.43 -16.94 3.15
CA ALA A 227 -9.67 -16.80 4.60
C ALA A 227 -10.41 -15.50 4.97
N LEU A 228 -10.11 -14.37 4.31
CA LEU A 228 -10.86 -13.12 4.49
C LEU A 228 -12.29 -13.20 3.97
N SER A 229 -12.46 -13.78 2.79
CA SER A 229 -13.79 -13.92 2.18
C SER A 229 -14.69 -14.86 2.97
N GLU A 230 -14.13 -15.93 3.56
CA GLU A 230 -14.86 -16.84 4.44
C GLU A 230 -15.35 -16.16 5.73
N GLN A 231 -14.57 -15.22 6.27
CA GLN A 231 -14.97 -14.49 7.48
C GLN A 231 -15.96 -13.36 7.23
N LEU A 232 -15.89 -12.73 6.07
CA LEU A 232 -16.71 -11.58 5.68
C LEU A 232 -17.31 -11.77 4.29
N PRO A 233 -18.12 -12.84 4.07
CA PRO A 233 -18.58 -13.21 2.74
C PRO A 233 -19.42 -12.12 2.06
N ASP A 234 -20.25 -11.42 2.83
CA ASP A 234 -21.14 -10.37 2.31
C ASP A 234 -20.43 -9.02 2.09
N LEU A 235 -19.21 -8.88 2.61
CA LEU A 235 -18.43 -7.63 2.56
C LEU A 235 -17.21 -7.71 1.66
N THR A 236 -16.88 -8.90 1.12
CA THR A 236 -15.63 -9.10 0.38
C THR A 236 -15.91 -9.40 -1.10
N ARG A 237 -15.29 -8.62 -1.98
CA ARG A 237 -15.23 -8.88 -3.43
C ARG A 237 -13.81 -9.20 -3.84
N ARG A 238 -13.64 -10.05 -4.87
CA ARG A 238 -12.31 -10.46 -5.37
C ARG A 238 -12.20 -10.23 -6.86
N VAL A 239 -11.03 -9.71 -7.27
CA VAL A 239 -10.70 -9.49 -8.68
C VAL A 239 -9.26 -9.96 -8.96
N VAL A 240 -9.07 -10.69 -10.04
CA VAL A 240 -7.76 -11.09 -10.56
C VAL A 240 -7.50 -10.34 -11.85
N ILE A 241 -6.43 -9.55 -11.89
CA ILE A 241 -6.04 -8.75 -13.05
C ILE A 241 -5.21 -9.59 -14.01
N SER A 242 -5.68 -9.69 -15.23
CA SER A 242 -5.18 -10.64 -16.23
C SER A 242 -3.76 -10.32 -16.71
N GLY A 243 -2.92 -11.34 -16.87
CA GLY A 243 -1.62 -11.30 -17.56
C GLY A 243 -0.49 -10.59 -16.80
N VAL A 244 -0.74 -10.03 -15.60
CA VAL A 244 0.21 -9.19 -14.88
C VAL A 244 0.63 -9.74 -13.53
N GLY A 245 1.75 -9.21 -13.02
CA GLY A 245 2.32 -9.56 -11.72
C GLY A 245 1.96 -8.56 -10.62
N HIS A 246 2.93 -8.31 -9.75
CA HIS A 246 2.76 -7.51 -8.54
C HIS A 246 2.37 -6.05 -8.81
N GLN A 247 2.93 -5.43 -9.86
CA GLN A 247 2.65 -4.04 -10.23
C GLN A 247 1.44 -3.91 -11.17
N CYS A 248 0.33 -4.59 -10.85
CA CYS A 248 -0.84 -4.63 -11.71
C CYS A 248 -1.47 -3.25 -11.96
N THR A 249 -1.34 -2.30 -11.03
CA THR A 249 -1.80 -0.91 -11.17
C THR A 249 -1.15 -0.18 -12.34
N GLN A 250 0.10 -0.53 -12.67
CA GLN A 250 0.88 0.07 -13.75
C GLN A 250 0.92 -0.82 -15.02
N ASP A 251 0.83 -2.13 -14.85
CA ASP A 251 1.00 -3.09 -15.96
C ASP A 251 -0.33 -3.39 -16.68
N ASN A 252 -1.48 -3.23 -16.02
CA ASN A 252 -2.83 -3.32 -16.61
C ASN A 252 -3.78 -2.31 -15.92
N PRO A 253 -3.53 -1.00 -16.10
CA PRO A 253 -4.30 0.03 -15.42
C PRO A 253 -5.78 0.04 -15.82
N GLU A 254 -6.12 -0.33 -17.05
CA GLU A 254 -7.51 -0.33 -17.53
C GLU A 254 -8.39 -1.30 -16.72
N GLU A 255 -7.93 -2.52 -16.47
CA GLU A 255 -8.67 -3.51 -15.71
C GLU A 255 -8.74 -3.14 -14.22
N VAL A 256 -7.63 -2.62 -13.66
CA VAL A 256 -7.60 -2.10 -12.29
C VAL A 256 -8.55 -0.92 -12.11
N ASN A 257 -8.53 0.05 -13.02
CA ASN A 257 -9.38 1.25 -12.95
C ASN A 257 -10.86 0.88 -13.03
N ARG A 258 -11.24 -0.04 -13.92
CA ARG A 258 -12.62 -0.54 -14.02
C ARG A 258 -13.07 -1.16 -12.69
N ALA A 259 -12.27 -2.06 -12.12
CA ALA A 259 -12.60 -2.71 -10.85
C ALA A 259 -12.71 -1.70 -9.68
N LEU A 260 -11.82 -0.70 -9.65
CA LEU A 260 -11.87 0.37 -8.65
C LEU A 260 -13.11 1.25 -8.83
N ALA A 261 -13.41 1.67 -10.06
CA ALA A 261 -14.56 2.53 -10.33
C ALA A 261 -15.89 1.84 -9.98
N GLU A 262 -16.05 0.57 -10.36
CA GLU A 262 -17.22 -0.24 -10.00
C GLU A 262 -17.38 -0.37 -8.49
N PHE A 263 -16.31 -0.69 -7.76
CA PHE A 263 -16.36 -0.90 -6.31
C PHE A 263 -16.57 0.40 -5.52
N LEU A 264 -15.95 1.49 -5.93
CA LEU A 264 -16.04 2.78 -5.22
C LEU A 264 -17.37 3.51 -5.48
N ALA A 265 -18.06 3.23 -6.59
CA ALA A 265 -19.33 3.86 -6.93
C ALA A 265 -20.49 3.39 -6.04
N ASP A 266 -20.50 2.12 -5.66
CA ASP A 266 -21.51 1.53 -4.76
C ASP A 266 -21.44 2.18 -3.37
#